data_91f0b9182cd0f5aaa555ea077d70504d
#
_entry.id   91f0b9182cd0f5aaa555ea077d70504d
#
_cell.length_a   1.000
_cell.length_b   1.000
_cell.length_c   1.000
_cell.angle_alpha   90.00
_cell.angle_beta   90.00
_cell.angle_gamma   90.00
#
_symmetry.space_group_name_H-M   'P 1'
#
loop_
_entity.id
_entity.type
_entity.pdbx_description
1 polymer ?
#
loop_
_entity_poly.entity_id
_entity_poly.type
_entity_poly.pdbx_seq_one_letter_code
_entity_poly.pdbx_strand_id
1 'polypeptide(L)'
;LGLITIAGCATAATVGEYPNQQKVIGKSKAEVLACAGKPVKEQTRNDVVLLQYYREAPVLEESQPVGKGSMSTNRHGCWATVVLTEDRVTDVRYRFAPPSMDASNDCEAIFDSCAQ
;
A
#
# COMPACT_ATOMS: atom_id res chain seq x y z
N LEU A 1 -12.28 29.53 -20.41
CA LEU A 1 -12.06 29.32 -20.01
C LEU A 1 -11.80 28.48 -19.23
N GLY A 2 -11.69 28.14 -19.09
CA GLY A 2 -11.62 27.32 -18.37
C GLY A 2 -11.05 26.89 -17.62
N LEU A 3 -11.02 26.97 -17.15
CA LEU A 3 -10.61 26.55 -16.42
C LEU A 3 -10.52 25.86 -15.68
N ILE A 4 -10.57 25.78 -15.45
CA ILE A 4 -10.46 25.24 -14.77
C ILE A 4 -10.18 24.48 -14.23
N THR A 5 -10.20 24.26 -14.00
CA THR A 5 -10.02 23.53 -13.61
C THR A 5 -9.47 22.97 -12.79
N ILE A 6 -9.24 23.00 -12.30
CA ILE A 6 -8.72 22.49 -11.54
C ILE A 6 -8.92 21.94 -10.74
N ALA A 7 -9.08 21.97 -10.42
CA ALA A 7 -9.34 21.55 -9.74
C ALA A 7 -9.07 20.64 -9.18
N GLY A 8 -9.36 20.42 -8.81
CA GLY A 8 -9.38 19.49 -8.17
C GLY A 8 -8.42 18.90 -7.80
N CYS A 9 -7.94 18.93 -7.96
CA CYS A 9 -7.02 18.28 -7.76
C CYS A 9 -6.70 18.05 -6.54
N ALA A 10 -6.89 18.59 -5.93
CA ALA A 10 -6.51 18.45 -4.78
C ALA A 10 -6.56 17.27 -4.20
N THR A 11 -7.42 16.84 -4.11
CA THR A 11 -7.59 15.79 -3.47
C THR A 11 -6.79 14.76 -3.61
N ALA A 12 -6.24 14.63 -4.39
CA ALA A 12 -5.63 13.53 -4.59
C ALA A 12 -4.65 13.27 -3.69
N ALA A 13 -4.66 13.76 -2.78
CA ALA A 13 -3.78 13.55 -1.93
C ALA A 13 -3.19 12.33 -1.70
N THR A 14 -3.71 11.44 -1.30
CA THR A 14 -3.06 10.32 -0.94
C THR A 14 -2.71 9.42 -2.00
N VAL A 15 -3.31 9.51 -3.07
CA VAL A 15 -3.04 8.59 -4.08
C VAL A 15 -1.79 8.98 -4.76
N GLY A 16 -0.91 8.11 -4.96
CA GLY A 16 0.25 8.46 -5.68
C GLY A 16 1.30 9.16 -4.92
N GLU A 17 1.23 9.13 -3.64
CA GLU A 17 2.23 9.78 -2.89
C GLU A 17 3.56 9.08 -2.98
N TYR A 18 3.62 7.81 -3.19
CA TYR A 18 4.87 7.09 -3.27
C TYR A 18 5.03 6.49 -4.68
N PRO A 19 6.25 6.33 -5.14
CA PRO A 19 6.48 5.90 -6.52
C PRO A 19 5.80 4.61 -6.95
N ASN A 20 5.91 3.56 -6.14
CA ASN A 20 5.33 2.31 -6.54
C ASN A 20 3.81 2.37 -6.41
N GLN A 21 3.33 3.13 -5.46
CA GLN A 21 1.92 3.32 -5.30
C GLN A 21 1.35 3.91 -6.59
N GLN A 22 2.04 4.88 -7.16
CA GLN A 22 1.57 5.48 -8.37
C GLN A 22 1.61 4.52 -9.53
N LYS A 23 2.58 3.64 -9.60
CA LYS A 23 2.68 2.75 -10.72
C LYS A 23 1.64 1.66 -10.74
N VAL A 24 0.99 1.41 -9.65
CA VAL A 24 -0.03 0.40 -9.60
C VAL A 24 -1.37 0.96 -10.13
N ILE A 25 -1.55 2.26 -10.07
CA ILE A 25 -2.80 2.87 -10.51
C ILE A 25 -3.00 2.56 -12.01
N GLY A 26 -4.16 2.14 -12.36
CA GLY A 26 -4.49 1.82 -13.75
C GLY A 26 -4.30 0.37 -14.15
N LYS A 27 -3.66 -0.43 -13.32
CA LYS A 27 -3.45 -1.80 -13.68
C LYS A 27 -4.72 -2.61 -13.46
N SER A 28 -4.86 -3.73 -14.12
CA SER A 28 -6.02 -4.57 -13.94
C SER A 28 -5.78 -5.49 -12.74
N LYS A 29 -6.80 -6.16 -12.28
CA LYS A 29 -6.64 -7.07 -11.16
C LYS A 29 -5.64 -8.14 -11.52
N ALA A 30 -5.70 -8.70 -12.71
CA ALA A 30 -4.78 -9.75 -13.12
C ALA A 30 -3.35 -9.25 -13.09
N GLU A 31 -3.12 -8.02 -13.49
CA GLU A 31 -1.79 -7.48 -13.48
C GLU A 31 -1.28 -7.29 -12.05
N VAL A 32 -2.14 -6.86 -11.16
CA VAL A 32 -1.73 -6.67 -9.78
C VAL A 32 -1.41 -8.03 -9.16
N LEU A 33 -2.24 -9.04 -9.40
CA LEU A 33 -1.98 -10.34 -8.84
C LEU A 33 -0.70 -10.94 -9.40
N ALA A 34 -0.39 -10.64 -10.64
CA ALA A 34 0.82 -11.18 -11.24
C ALA A 34 2.07 -10.54 -10.64
N CYS A 35 2.04 -9.28 -10.31
CA CYS A 35 3.22 -8.63 -9.82
C CYS A 35 3.29 -8.55 -8.29
N ALA A 36 2.18 -8.36 -7.63
CA ALA A 36 2.20 -8.25 -6.17
C ALA A 36 1.84 -9.55 -5.46
N GLY A 37 1.33 -10.51 -6.20
CA GLY A 37 1.02 -11.80 -5.61
C GLY A 37 -0.36 -11.83 -5.01
N LYS A 38 -0.61 -12.85 -4.20
CA LYS A 38 -1.92 -13.03 -3.65
C LYS A 38 -2.13 -12.15 -2.47
N PRO A 39 -3.25 -11.47 -2.38
CA PRO A 39 -3.50 -10.59 -1.24
C PRO A 39 -3.83 -11.40 0.01
N VAL A 40 -3.66 -10.79 1.14
CA VAL A 40 -4.02 -11.40 2.39
C VAL A 40 -5.53 -11.50 2.45
N LYS A 41 -6.24 -10.54 1.89
CA LYS A 41 -7.66 -10.56 1.94
C LYS A 41 -8.23 -9.90 0.73
N GLU A 42 -9.34 -10.36 0.24
CA GLU A 42 -9.97 -9.74 -0.91
C GLU A 42 -11.45 -9.59 -0.59
N GLN A 43 -12.02 -8.45 -0.85
CA GLN A 43 -13.42 -8.21 -0.60
C GLN A 43 -14.02 -7.50 -1.79
N THR A 44 -15.29 -7.68 -2.01
CA THR A 44 -15.97 -6.99 -3.09
C THR A 44 -17.16 -6.29 -2.49
N ARG A 45 -17.30 -5.00 -2.72
CA ARG A 45 -18.40 -4.29 -2.25
C ARG A 45 -18.92 -3.41 -3.31
N ASN A 46 -20.13 -3.50 -3.68
CA ASN A 46 -20.77 -2.65 -4.69
C ASN A 46 -19.90 -2.52 -5.93
N ASP A 47 -19.48 -3.59 -6.46
CA ASP A 47 -18.71 -3.56 -7.70
C ASP A 47 -17.29 -3.04 -7.54
N VAL A 48 -16.87 -2.79 -6.34
CA VAL A 48 -15.53 -2.36 -6.11
C VAL A 48 -14.81 -3.51 -5.45
N VAL A 49 -13.64 -3.86 -5.92
CA VAL A 49 -12.87 -4.94 -5.35
C VAL A 49 -11.73 -4.35 -4.53
N LEU A 50 -11.55 -4.86 -3.34
CA LEU A 50 -10.48 -4.38 -2.48
C LEU A 50 -9.51 -5.53 -2.24
N LEU A 51 -8.25 -5.31 -2.57
CA LEU A 51 -7.23 -6.32 -2.34
C LEU A 51 -6.35 -5.78 -1.23
N GLN A 52 -6.23 -6.52 -0.15
CA GLN A 52 -5.43 -6.05 0.96
C GLN A 52 -4.16 -6.85 1.10
N TYR A 53 -3.05 -6.17 1.15
CA TYR A 53 -1.75 -6.78 1.29
C TYR A 53 -1.12 -6.31 2.59
N TYR A 54 -0.24 -7.10 3.15
CA TYR A 54 0.45 -6.70 4.38
C TYR A 54 1.89 -7.16 4.31
N ARG A 55 2.80 -6.32 4.75
CA ARG A 55 4.18 -6.70 4.82
C ARG A 55 4.74 -6.12 6.08
N GLU A 56 5.53 -6.92 6.81
CA GLU A 56 6.08 -6.47 8.06
C GLU A 56 7.57 -6.43 7.95
N ALA A 57 8.20 -5.51 8.60
CA ALA A 57 9.64 -5.39 8.54
C ALA A 57 10.28 -6.58 9.24
N PRO A 58 11.42 -6.99 8.83
CA PRO A 58 12.07 -8.12 9.43
C PRO A 58 12.43 -7.79 10.84
N VAL A 59 12.03 -8.58 11.74
CA VAL A 59 12.28 -8.32 13.10
C VAL A 59 13.72 -8.32 13.40
N LEU A 60 14.49 -9.11 12.83
CA LEU A 60 15.80 -9.17 13.10
C LEU A 60 16.51 -7.92 12.97
N GLU A 61 16.20 -7.15 12.06
CA GLU A 61 16.91 -5.99 11.91
C GLU A 61 16.58 -5.00 12.92
N GLU A 62 15.51 -5.10 13.50
CA GLU A 62 15.13 -4.12 14.41
C GLU A 62 15.44 -4.54 15.77
N SER A 63 15.71 -5.68 16.05
CA SER A 63 15.78 -6.07 17.35
C SER A 63 17.02 -5.75 17.96
N GLN A 64 17.13 -4.96 18.79
CA GLN A 64 18.23 -4.70 19.41
C GLN A 64 18.09 -5.11 20.75
N PRO A 65 18.82 -5.75 21.33
CA PRO A 65 18.69 -6.26 22.63
C PRO A 65 18.80 -5.13 23.50
N VAL A 66 17.91 -4.74 24.02
CA VAL A 66 17.88 -3.77 24.81
C VAL A 66 17.93 -4.16 26.11
N GLY A 67 18.59 -4.65 26.65
CA GLY A 67 18.59 -4.87 27.97
C GLY A 67 17.82 -5.81 28.42
N LYS A 68 17.68 -6.09 29.43
CA LYS A 68 16.90 -6.93 29.94
C LYS A 68 15.91 -7.55 29.30
N GLY A 69 16.02 -8.21 28.63
CA GLY A 69 15.02 -8.98 28.12
C GLY A 69 13.98 -8.38 27.50
N SER A 70 13.95 -7.30 27.41
CA SER A 70 12.86 -6.81 26.89
C SER A 70 13.02 -6.74 25.52
N MET A 71 12.66 -7.41 24.83
CA MET A 71 12.73 -7.42 23.56
C MET A 71 11.79 -6.68 23.02
N SER A 72 11.84 -5.67 22.74
CA SER A 72 10.91 -4.96 22.23
C SER A 72 10.61 -5.31 20.99
N THR A 73 9.72 -5.62 20.75
CA THR A 73 9.37 -5.95 19.60
C THR A 73 8.91 -4.86 18.92
N ASN A 74 9.52 -4.08 18.38
CA ASN A 74 9.00 -3.08 17.65
C ASN A 74 8.68 -3.55 16.34
N ARG A 75 7.77 -4.41 16.18
CA ARG A 75 7.42 -4.83 14.91
C ARG A 75 6.65 -3.79 14.25
N HIS A 76 6.83 -3.44 13.04
CA HIS A 76 6.00 -2.51 12.34
C HIS A 76 5.81 -3.01 10.93
N GLY A 77 4.70 -2.73 10.37
CA GLY A 77 4.37 -3.19 9.04
C GLY A 77 3.47 -2.21 8.33
N CYS A 78 3.10 -2.55 7.12
CA CYS A 78 2.26 -1.68 6.32
C CYS A 78 1.18 -2.49 5.62
N TRP A 79 -0.03 -2.00 5.70
CA TRP A 79 -1.14 -2.58 4.99
C TRP A 79 -1.33 -1.76 3.72
N ALA A 80 -1.49 -2.41 2.60
CA ALA A 80 -1.75 -1.72 1.37
C ALA A 80 -3.09 -2.20 0.84
N THR A 81 -4.00 -1.31 0.60
CA THR A 81 -5.31 -1.65 0.05
C THR A 81 -5.37 -1.15 -1.38
N VAL A 82 -5.55 -2.06 -2.31
CA VAL A 82 -5.66 -1.71 -3.70
C VAL A 82 -7.13 -1.71 -4.04
N VAL A 83 -7.64 -0.62 -4.54
CA VAL A 83 -9.05 -0.47 -4.86
C VAL A 83 -9.24 -0.57 -6.36
N LEU A 84 -10.03 -1.54 -6.81
CA LEU A 84 -10.27 -1.71 -8.22
C LEU A 84 -11.71 -1.38 -8.56
N THR A 85 -11.89 -0.55 -9.55
CA THR A 85 -13.21 -0.18 -10.02
C THR A 85 -13.25 -0.56 -11.49
N GLU A 86 -14.17 -1.38 -11.87
CA GLU A 86 -14.27 -1.86 -13.24
C GLU A 86 -12.95 -2.46 -13.72
N ASP A 87 -12.38 -3.25 -12.87
CA ASP A 87 -11.15 -3.96 -13.19
C ASP A 87 -9.94 -3.05 -13.42
N ARG A 88 -9.93 -1.86 -12.86
CA ARG A 88 -8.76 -1.02 -12.95
C ARG A 88 -8.48 -0.44 -11.60
N VAL A 89 -7.24 -0.35 -11.22
CA VAL A 89 -6.87 0.20 -9.93
C VAL A 89 -7.12 1.69 -9.97
N THR A 90 -7.97 2.17 -9.06
CA THR A 90 -8.28 3.58 -9.02
C THR A 90 -7.72 4.22 -7.76
N ASP A 91 -7.27 3.45 -6.81
CA ASP A 91 -6.71 4.01 -5.58
C ASP A 91 -5.82 2.97 -4.93
N VAL A 92 -4.81 3.39 -4.25
CA VAL A 92 -3.95 2.50 -3.48
C VAL A 92 -3.67 3.23 -2.20
N ARG A 93 -4.06 2.65 -1.08
CA ARG A 93 -3.90 3.31 0.21
C ARG A 93 -2.98 2.55 1.11
N TYR A 94 -2.12 3.25 1.80
CA TYR A 94 -1.20 2.64 2.73
C TYR A 94 -1.64 2.98 4.15
N ARG A 95 -1.52 2.02 5.05
CA ARG A 95 -1.85 2.26 6.43
C ARG A 95 -0.76 1.62 7.27
N PHE A 96 -0.08 2.38 8.09
CA PHE A 96 1.02 1.86 8.88
C PHE A 96 0.49 1.25 10.16
N ALA A 97 1.17 0.23 10.63
CA ALA A 97 0.78 -0.45 11.84
C ALA A 97 2.03 -0.68 12.68
N PRO A 98 2.25 0.09 13.69
CA PRO A 98 1.31 1.08 14.27
C PRO A 98 1.35 2.36 13.45
N PRO A 99 0.31 3.16 13.52
CA PRO A 99 0.22 4.35 12.71
C PRO A 99 1.32 5.36 12.95
N SER A 100 1.94 5.29 14.09
CA SER A 100 2.94 6.26 14.39
C SER A 100 4.29 5.94 13.76
N MET A 101 4.44 4.80 13.13
CA MET A 101 5.71 4.48 12.54
C MET A 101 5.61 4.49 11.04
N ASP A 102 6.52 5.13 10.38
CA ASP A 102 6.45 5.21 8.93
C ASP A 102 6.91 3.89 8.36
N ALA A 103 6.02 3.10 7.86
CA ALA A 103 6.34 1.83 7.27
C ALA A 103 6.09 1.85 5.76
N SER A 104 6.18 3.01 5.15
CA SER A 104 5.91 3.11 3.72
C SER A 104 6.85 2.23 2.90
N ASN A 105 8.07 2.01 3.37
CA ASN A 105 8.97 1.16 2.62
C ASN A 105 8.46 -0.26 2.53
N ASP A 106 7.72 -0.72 3.51
CA ASP A 106 7.20 -2.06 3.47
C ASP A 106 6.09 -2.16 2.43
N CYS A 107 5.25 -1.16 2.32
CA CYS A 107 4.22 -1.16 1.31
C CYS A 107 4.85 -1.00 -0.08
N GLU A 108 5.86 -0.16 -0.20
CA GLU A 108 6.51 0.01 -1.49
C GLU A 108 7.15 -1.31 -1.93
N ALA A 109 7.66 -2.09 -1.01
CA ALA A 109 8.26 -3.35 -1.34
C ALA A 109 7.23 -4.35 -1.88
N ILE A 110 5.99 -4.27 -1.44
CA ILE A 110 4.95 -5.16 -1.91
C ILE A 110 4.81 -4.99 -3.43
N PHE A 111 4.95 -3.77 -3.91
CA PHE A 111 4.73 -3.47 -5.30
C PHE A 111 6.01 -3.28 -6.12
N ASP A 112 7.15 -3.69 -5.61
CA ASP A 112 8.38 -3.54 -6.36
C ASP A 112 8.31 -4.19 -7.73
N SER A 113 7.75 -5.37 -7.82
CA SER A 113 7.67 -6.03 -9.11
C SER A 113 6.66 -5.39 -10.01
N CYS A 114 5.75 -4.62 -9.45
CA CYS A 114 4.75 -3.97 -10.25
C CYS A 114 5.30 -2.70 -10.88
N ALA A 115 6.39 -2.23 -10.37
CA ALA A 115 6.94 -0.99 -10.86
C ALA A 115 7.91 -1.17 -12.01
N GLN A 116 8.17 -2.38 -12.41
CA GLN A 116 9.14 -2.61 -13.47
C GLN A 116 8.59 -2.56 -14.83
#